data_d71ed33f4cb965d03eeba08ca8fc389a
#
_entry.id   d71ed33f4cb965d03eeba08ca8fc389a
#
_cell.length_a   1.000
_cell.length_b   1.000
_cell.length_c   1.000
_cell.angle_alpha   90.00
_cell.angle_beta   90.00
_cell.angle_gamma   90.00
#
_symmetry.space_group_name_H-M   'P 1'
#
loop_
_entity.id
_entity.type
_entity.pdbx_description
1 polymer ?
#
loop_
_entity_poly.entity_id
_entity_poly.type
_entity_poly.pdbx_seq_one_letter_code
_entity_poly.pdbx_strand_id
1 'polypeptide(L)'
;MRKSISHTFAILAAVLGLGQALGQAQNEIDVDIFNTGEVKAIPVHIEGFTGEILSLLKFDLSVQGFEFVDRGKAQFTIKGSNTGGSVSGAVYDHLKRGFVLNKRYQGGNLRLQGHTFANNVVETITGSPGIGLTKIAFRQFHGRNTEIHVADFDGFNAQRLTSDNSISAGPDWAPNGDTLFYYSYLKHNPDIYSHNIRTGQRRTVARFSGSNISPAVSPDGKRVAMVLSKAGSPDIWVASVNGTGFRRLTTTKAAESSPCWSPDGRFICFVSRAGGRSALYKIPANGGAMSRISTVHVSNATEPDWSPDGKAIAFTTQRGGRFDICIVPSSGGSA
;
A
#
# COMPACT_ATOMS: atom_id res chain seq x y z
N MET A 1 0.18 -25.25 24.41
CA MET A 1 1.33 -25.52 23.54
C MET A 1 1.22 -24.58 22.35
N ARG A 2 2.03 -23.51 22.36
CA ARG A 2 2.08 -22.52 21.29
C ARG A 2 2.96 -23.08 20.17
N LYS A 3 2.42 -23.35 19.00
CA LYS A 3 3.21 -23.54 17.79
C LYS A 3 3.30 -22.19 17.07
N SER A 4 4.46 -21.56 17.13
CA SER A 4 4.83 -20.43 16.28
C SER A 4 5.02 -20.99 14.87
N ILE A 5 4.23 -20.52 13.93
CA ILE A 5 4.48 -20.70 12.50
C ILE A 5 4.88 -19.32 11.99
N SER A 6 6.20 -19.11 11.85
CA SER A 6 6.73 -17.91 11.23
C SER A 6 6.47 -17.98 9.73
N HIS A 7 5.57 -17.14 9.23
CA HIS A 7 5.46 -16.86 7.81
C HIS A 7 6.10 -15.50 7.58
N THR A 8 7.29 -15.51 7.04
CA THR A 8 8.06 -14.32 6.66
C THR A 8 7.38 -13.66 5.46
N PHE A 9 6.56 -12.66 5.68
CA PHE A 9 6.22 -11.71 4.64
C PHE A 9 7.35 -10.68 4.59
N ALA A 10 8.29 -10.88 3.68
CA ALA A 10 9.30 -9.89 3.37
C ALA A 10 8.64 -8.72 2.61
N ILE A 11 8.18 -7.71 3.33
CA ILE A 11 8.03 -6.38 2.74
C ILE A 11 9.45 -5.86 2.60
N LEU A 12 10.04 -6.11 1.43
CA LEU A 12 11.36 -5.65 1.09
C LEU A 12 11.33 -4.14 0.92
N ALA A 13 11.71 -3.40 1.96
CA ALA A 13 12.25 -2.07 1.77
C ALA A 13 13.58 -2.25 1.05
N ALA A 14 13.55 -2.23 -0.29
CA ALA A 14 14.74 -2.28 -1.12
C ALA A 14 15.52 -0.98 -0.91
N VAL A 15 16.43 -0.99 0.05
CA VAL A 15 17.51 -0.01 0.13
C VAL A 15 18.60 -0.52 -0.81
N LEU A 16 18.65 0.01 -2.01
CA LEU A 16 19.81 -0.10 -2.88
C LEU A 16 20.92 0.77 -2.29
N GLY A 17 21.74 0.19 -1.44
CA GLY A 17 23.02 0.71 -0.98
C GLY A 17 24.14 0.13 -1.80
N LEU A 18 24.76 0.93 -2.63
CA LEU A 18 26.12 0.68 -3.13
C LEU A 18 27.11 1.04 -2.02
N GLY A 19 27.83 0.01 -1.53
CA GLY A 19 29.16 0.15 -0.93
C GLY A 19 29.23 0.22 0.59
N GLN A 20 29.88 -0.81 1.13
CA GLN A 20 30.56 -0.99 2.40
C GLN A 20 29.76 -1.58 3.56
N ALA A 21 30.24 -2.77 3.95
CA ALA A 21 29.80 -3.57 5.05
C ALA A 21 29.91 -2.84 6.40
N LEU A 22 28.76 -2.56 6.99
CA LEU A 22 28.58 -2.45 8.42
C LEU A 22 27.32 -3.24 8.74
N GLY A 23 27.42 -4.21 9.65
CA GLY A 23 26.35 -5.12 10.00
C GLY A 23 25.05 -4.39 10.34
N GLN A 24 24.10 -4.41 9.42
CA GLN A 24 22.74 -3.99 9.68
C GLN A 24 21.98 -5.17 10.27
N ALA A 25 21.49 -4.99 11.48
CA ALA A 25 20.47 -5.87 12.02
C ALA A 25 19.29 -5.89 11.02
N GLN A 26 19.00 -7.06 10.46
CA GLN A 26 17.76 -7.28 9.72
C GLN A 26 16.62 -7.05 10.71
N ASN A 27 15.90 -5.96 10.56
CA ASN A 27 14.65 -5.76 11.26
C ASN A 27 13.62 -6.69 10.61
N GLU A 28 13.46 -7.88 11.15
CA GLU A 28 12.38 -8.78 10.82
C GLU A 28 11.07 -8.14 11.29
N ILE A 29 10.14 -7.93 10.36
CA ILE A 29 8.78 -7.48 10.71
C ILE A 29 7.98 -8.75 10.96
N ASP A 30 7.75 -9.07 12.24
CA ASP A 30 6.83 -10.13 12.61
C ASP A 30 5.39 -9.63 12.42
N VAL A 31 4.65 -10.29 11.55
CA VAL A 31 3.22 -10.04 11.38
C VAL A 31 2.45 -11.13 12.12
N ASP A 32 2.01 -10.82 13.33
CA ASP A 32 1.06 -11.68 14.05
C ASP A 32 -0.35 -11.46 13.48
N ILE A 33 -0.82 -12.42 12.70
CA ILE A 33 -2.21 -12.40 12.19
C ILE A 33 -3.12 -12.99 13.28
N PHE A 34 -3.74 -12.11 14.06
CA PHE A 34 -4.78 -12.51 15.00
C PHE A 34 -6.13 -12.60 14.27
N ASN A 35 -6.57 -13.85 14.02
CA ASN A 35 -7.98 -14.20 13.78
C ASN A 35 -8.69 -13.64 12.53
N THR A 36 -8.01 -13.40 11.45
CA THR A 36 -8.61 -13.50 10.13
C THR A 36 -8.44 -14.95 9.70
N GLY A 37 -9.52 -15.70 9.45
CA GLY A 37 -9.45 -17.11 9.11
C GLY A 37 -8.25 -17.42 8.21
N GLU A 38 -7.51 -18.51 8.48
CA GLU A 38 -6.27 -18.86 7.79
C GLU A 38 -6.45 -18.69 6.28
N VAL A 39 -5.90 -17.62 5.72
CA VAL A 39 -5.75 -17.53 4.26
C VAL A 39 -4.68 -18.55 3.92
N LYS A 40 -5.11 -19.75 3.58
CA LYS A 40 -4.20 -20.82 3.21
C LYS A 40 -3.49 -20.40 1.92
N ALA A 41 -2.17 -20.28 1.98
CA ALA A 41 -1.36 -19.98 0.81
C ALA A 41 -1.61 -21.03 -0.29
N ILE A 42 -1.65 -20.61 -1.55
CA ILE A 42 -1.86 -21.48 -2.69
C ILE A 42 -0.54 -22.17 -3.03
N PRO A 43 -0.43 -23.53 -2.87
CA PRO A 43 0.82 -24.22 -3.11
C PRO A 43 1.07 -24.36 -4.61
N VAL A 44 2.21 -23.82 -5.09
CA VAL A 44 2.61 -23.87 -6.49
C VAL A 44 4.03 -24.39 -6.66
N HIS A 45 4.27 -25.07 -7.77
CA HIS A 45 5.61 -25.41 -8.24
C HIS A 45 5.95 -24.58 -9.46
N ILE A 46 7.19 -24.07 -9.53
CA ILE A 46 7.68 -23.28 -10.67
C ILE A 46 8.87 -23.95 -11.31
N GLU A 47 8.88 -24.06 -12.64
CA GLU A 47 9.96 -24.70 -13.40
C GLU A 47 10.21 -24.04 -14.76
N GLY A 48 11.47 -24.11 -15.25
CA GLY A 48 11.86 -23.71 -16.60
C GLY A 48 12.21 -22.21 -16.75
N PHE A 49 11.88 -21.35 -15.77
CA PHE A 49 12.33 -19.96 -15.74
C PHE A 49 13.71 -19.84 -15.07
N THR A 50 14.48 -18.83 -15.45
CA THR A 50 15.83 -18.63 -14.94
C THR A 50 16.13 -17.16 -14.63
N GLY A 51 17.18 -16.92 -13.84
CA GLY A 51 17.72 -15.59 -13.56
C GLY A 51 16.70 -14.62 -12.98
N GLU A 52 16.73 -13.39 -13.46
CA GLU A 52 15.89 -12.29 -12.98
C GLU A 52 14.39 -12.59 -13.07
N ILE A 53 13.95 -13.24 -14.16
CA ILE A 53 12.52 -13.53 -14.35
C ILE A 53 12.02 -14.57 -13.32
N LEU A 54 12.83 -15.56 -12.98
CA LEU A 54 12.47 -16.50 -11.92
C LEU A 54 12.31 -15.79 -10.57
N SER A 55 13.25 -14.89 -10.23
CA SER A 55 13.19 -14.12 -8.98
C SER A 55 11.97 -13.20 -8.93
N LEU A 56 11.69 -12.50 -10.04
CA LEU A 56 10.51 -11.64 -10.20
C LEU A 56 9.21 -12.43 -10.02
N LEU A 57 9.07 -13.57 -10.72
CA LEU A 57 7.86 -14.41 -10.62
C LEU A 57 7.66 -14.93 -9.19
N LYS A 58 8.75 -15.34 -8.52
CA LYS A 58 8.68 -15.77 -7.13
C LYS A 58 8.24 -14.63 -6.22
N PHE A 59 8.80 -13.43 -6.39
CA PHE A 59 8.40 -12.26 -5.61
C PHE A 59 6.92 -11.94 -5.83
N ASP A 60 6.52 -11.69 -7.08
CA ASP A 60 5.15 -11.30 -7.44
C ASP A 60 4.10 -12.27 -6.92
N LEU A 61 4.36 -13.57 -7.04
CA LEU A 61 3.42 -14.59 -6.60
C LEU A 61 3.41 -14.74 -5.06
N SER A 62 4.58 -14.70 -4.39
CA SER A 62 4.64 -14.82 -2.93
C SER A 62 3.83 -13.72 -2.23
N VAL A 63 3.98 -12.46 -2.66
CA VAL A 63 3.26 -11.32 -2.06
C VAL A 63 1.76 -11.34 -2.37
N GLN A 64 1.34 -12.17 -3.33
CA GLN A 64 -0.07 -12.35 -3.71
C GLN A 64 -0.67 -13.68 -3.19
N GLY A 65 -0.04 -14.28 -2.17
CA GLY A 65 -0.60 -15.41 -1.44
C GLY A 65 -0.26 -16.79 -1.99
N PHE A 66 0.81 -16.91 -2.79
CA PHE A 66 1.29 -18.19 -3.29
C PHE A 66 2.49 -18.71 -2.46
N GLU A 67 2.53 -19.99 -2.22
CA GLU A 67 3.64 -20.67 -1.55
C GLU A 67 4.35 -21.62 -2.52
N PHE A 68 5.68 -21.52 -2.61
CA PHE A 68 6.47 -22.40 -3.48
C PHE A 68 6.81 -23.70 -2.78
N VAL A 69 6.37 -24.80 -3.37
CA VAL A 69 6.52 -26.15 -2.82
C VAL A 69 7.11 -27.11 -3.86
N ASP A 70 7.51 -28.29 -3.40
CA ASP A 70 7.90 -29.37 -4.29
C ASP A 70 6.73 -29.80 -5.20
N ARG A 71 7.05 -30.26 -6.41
CA ARG A 71 6.06 -30.61 -7.43
C ARG A 71 4.95 -31.56 -6.94
N GLY A 72 5.31 -32.53 -6.09
CA GLY A 72 4.35 -33.50 -5.55
C GLY A 72 3.36 -32.93 -4.53
N LYS A 73 3.60 -31.72 -4.00
CA LYS A 73 2.75 -31.02 -3.02
C LYS A 73 2.00 -29.84 -3.65
N ALA A 74 2.30 -29.50 -4.89
CA ALA A 74 1.74 -28.34 -5.56
C ALA A 74 0.31 -28.62 -6.06
N GLN A 75 -0.58 -27.66 -5.88
CA GLN A 75 -1.88 -27.64 -6.53
C GLN A 75 -1.77 -27.23 -7.99
N PHE A 76 -0.85 -26.31 -8.29
CA PHE A 76 -0.58 -25.86 -9.66
C PHE A 76 0.91 -25.99 -9.98
N THR A 77 1.22 -26.35 -11.23
CA THR A 77 2.58 -26.22 -11.77
C THR A 77 2.62 -25.07 -12.77
N ILE A 78 3.48 -24.10 -12.50
CA ILE A 78 3.78 -22.95 -13.36
C ILE A 78 5.05 -23.29 -14.11
N LYS A 79 4.96 -23.51 -15.44
CA LYS A 79 6.11 -23.87 -16.26
C LYS A 79 6.27 -22.94 -17.44
N GLY A 80 7.52 -22.71 -17.84
CA GLY A 80 7.77 -21.86 -18.99
C GLY A 80 9.23 -21.61 -19.26
N SER A 81 9.50 -20.55 -20.01
CA SER A 81 10.84 -20.12 -20.34
C SER A 81 10.90 -18.61 -20.55
N ASN A 82 12.10 -18.05 -20.40
CA ASN A 82 12.39 -16.63 -20.62
C ASN A 82 13.58 -16.45 -21.60
N THR A 83 13.57 -17.21 -22.67
CA THR A 83 14.61 -17.21 -23.71
C THR A 83 14.17 -16.43 -24.95
N GLY A 84 15.14 -15.95 -25.75
CA GLY A 84 14.86 -15.28 -27.03
C GLY A 84 14.07 -13.99 -26.93
N GLY A 85 14.24 -13.21 -25.82
CA GLY A 85 13.57 -11.92 -25.66
C GLY A 85 12.06 -12.02 -25.38
N SER A 86 11.56 -13.21 -25.03
CA SER A 86 10.15 -13.46 -24.75
C SER A 86 9.98 -14.29 -23.48
N VAL A 87 8.86 -14.07 -22.79
CA VAL A 87 8.38 -14.93 -21.70
C VAL A 87 7.25 -15.80 -22.22
N SER A 88 7.40 -17.11 -22.09
CA SER A 88 6.34 -18.06 -22.40
C SER A 88 6.03 -18.86 -21.15
N GLY A 89 4.75 -19.01 -20.80
CA GLY A 89 4.37 -19.70 -19.58
C GLY A 89 3.00 -20.35 -19.65
N ALA A 90 2.88 -21.45 -18.92
CA ALA A 90 1.65 -22.20 -18.79
C ALA A 90 1.42 -22.59 -17.31
N VAL A 91 0.17 -22.70 -16.93
CA VAL A 91 -0.26 -23.17 -15.59
C VAL A 91 -1.04 -24.46 -15.77
N TYR A 92 -0.56 -25.52 -15.13
CA TYR A 92 -1.23 -26.81 -15.06
C TYR A 92 -1.94 -26.96 -13.71
N ASP A 93 -3.21 -27.21 -13.72
CA ASP A 93 -4.03 -27.49 -12.52
C ASP A 93 -4.07 -29.00 -12.29
N HIS A 94 -3.50 -29.46 -11.17
CA HIS A 94 -3.45 -30.90 -10.83
C HIS A 94 -4.79 -31.46 -10.45
N LEU A 95 -5.74 -30.65 -9.95
CA LEU A 95 -7.11 -31.09 -9.64
C LEU A 95 -7.95 -31.29 -10.91
N LYS A 96 -7.88 -30.30 -11.82
CA LYS A 96 -8.58 -30.34 -13.11
C LYS A 96 -7.88 -31.22 -14.15
N ARG A 97 -6.62 -31.63 -13.87
CA ARG A 97 -5.75 -32.40 -14.77
C ARG A 97 -5.57 -31.78 -16.15
N GLY A 98 -5.42 -30.45 -16.20
CA GLY A 98 -5.34 -29.73 -17.45
C GLY A 98 -4.62 -28.37 -17.34
N PHE A 99 -4.24 -27.83 -18.50
CA PHE A 99 -3.72 -26.47 -18.57
C PHE A 99 -4.86 -25.46 -18.45
N VAL A 100 -4.73 -24.53 -17.50
CA VAL A 100 -5.69 -23.44 -17.28
C VAL A 100 -5.18 -22.10 -17.83
N LEU A 101 -3.88 -22.01 -18.10
CA LEU A 101 -3.24 -20.87 -18.76
C LEU A 101 -2.14 -21.39 -19.70
N ASN A 102 -2.03 -20.81 -20.90
CA ASN A 102 -0.90 -21.03 -21.80
C ASN A 102 -0.75 -19.80 -22.70
N LYS A 103 0.28 -18.99 -22.43
CA LYS A 103 0.50 -17.72 -23.13
C LYS A 103 1.98 -17.46 -23.41
N ARG A 104 2.21 -16.71 -24.48
CA ARG A 104 3.52 -16.13 -24.82
C ARG A 104 3.42 -14.62 -24.86
N TYR A 105 4.40 -13.96 -24.25
CA TYR A 105 4.50 -12.51 -24.16
C TYR A 105 5.70 -12.04 -24.97
N GLN A 106 5.48 -10.99 -25.77
CA GLN A 106 6.48 -10.39 -26.65
C GLN A 106 6.33 -8.87 -26.64
N GLY A 107 7.40 -8.16 -26.94
CA GLY A 107 7.43 -6.70 -26.92
C GLY A 107 7.67 -6.13 -25.51
N GLY A 108 8.16 -4.89 -25.45
CA GLY A 108 8.63 -4.31 -24.20
C GLY A 108 9.88 -5.03 -23.67
N ASN A 109 10.17 -4.83 -22.39
CA ASN A 109 11.27 -5.53 -21.72
C ASN A 109 10.78 -6.85 -21.06
N LEU A 110 11.72 -7.74 -20.76
CA LEU A 110 11.42 -9.04 -20.15
C LEU A 110 10.74 -8.91 -18.77
N ARG A 111 11.05 -7.86 -18.00
CA ARG A 111 10.40 -7.62 -16.70
C ARG A 111 8.90 -7.35 -16.86
N LEU A 112 8.53 -6.46 -17.80
CA LEU A 112 7.12 -6.17 -18.13
C LEU A 112 6.37 -7.45 -18.51
N GLN A 113 7.00 -8.30 -19.32
CA GLN A 113 6.44 -9.59 -19.72
C GLN A 113 6.27 -10.54 -18.51
N GLY A 114 7.28 -10.59 -17.61
CA GLY A 114 7.26 -11.39 -16.39
C GLY A 114 6.12 -10.98 -15.44
N HIS A 115 6.01 -9.69 -15.14
CA HIS A 115 4.90 -9.15 -14.33
C HIS A 115 3.53 -9.39 -14.97
N THR A 116 3.43 -9.26 -16.32
CA THR A 116 2.19 -9.55 -17.04
C THR A 116 1.83 -11.02 -16.91
N PHE A 117 2.81 -11.93 -17.04
CA PHE A 117 2.57 -13.35 -16.83
C PHE A 117 2.15 -13.64 -15.38
N ALA A 118 2.86 -13.10 -14.39
CA ALA A 118 2.49 -13.25 -12.97
C ALA A 118 1.04 -12.80 -12.72
N ASN A 119 0.65 -11.63 -13.24
CA ASN A 119 -0.73 -11.14 -13.10
C ASN A 119 -1.75 -12.08 -13.73
N ASN A 120 -1.46 -12.65 -14.92
CA ASN A 120 -2.36 -13.61 -15.53
C ASN A 120 -2.43 -14.94 -14.74
N VAL A 121 -1.33 -15.37 -14.11
CA VAL A 121 -1.34 -16.53 -13.19
C VAL A 121 -2.27 -16.25 -12.00
N VAL A 122 -2.08 -15.09 -11.35
CA VAL A 122 -2.92 -14.68 -10.21
C VAL A 122 -4.39 -14.66 -10.61
N GLU A 123 -4.74 -13.94 -11.67
CA GLU A 123 -6.12 -13.82 -12.13
C GLU A 123 -6.74 -15.18 -12.51
N THR A 124 -5.99 -16.04 -13.21
CA THR A 124 -6.45 -17.36 -13.61
C THR A 124 -6.77 -18.26 -12.42
N ILE A 125 -5.97 -18.19 -11.36
CA ILE A 125 -6.09 -19.06 -10.20
C ILE A 125 -7.06 -18.51 -9.16
N THR A 126 -7.04 -17.19 -8.91
CA THR A 126 -7.79 -16.53 -7.83
C THR A 126 -9.07 -15.86 -8.29
N GLY A 127 -9.21 -15.56 -9.58
CA GLY A 127 -10.27 -14.73 -10.13
C GLY A 127 -10.11 -13.23 -9.85
N SER A 128 -9.05 -12.82 -9.17
CA SER A 128 -8.74 -11.41 -8.85
C SER A 128 -7.59 -10.90 -9.71
N PRO A 129 -7.59 -9.62 -10.10
CA PRO A 129 -6.49 -9.06 -10.89
C PRO A 129 -5.19 -9.09 -10.10
N GLY A 130 -4.08 -9.42 -10.78
CA GLY A 130 -2.74 -9.32 -10.19
C GLY A 130 -2.25 -7.87 -10.12
N ILE A 131 -1.35 -7.60 -9.19
CA ILE A 131 -0.83 -6.27 -8.87
C ILE A 131 0.61 -6.01 -9.35
N GLY A 132 1.28 -6.98 -10.00
CA GLY A 132 2.69 -6.87 -10.42
C GLY A 132 2.97 -5.72 -11.40
N LEU A 133 1.96 -5.18 -12.08
CA LEU A 133 2.09 -4.01 -12.98
C LEU A 133 1.76 -2.68 -12.30
N THR A 134 1.50 -2.68 -11.00
CA THR A 134 1.24 -1.44 -10.25
C THR A 134 2.56 -0.74 -9.87
N LYS A 135 2.43 0.46 -9.32
CA LYS A 135 3.56 1.23 -8.83
C LYS A 135 3.39 1.54 -7.35
N ILE A 136 4.52 1.67 -6.66
CA ILE A 136 4.58 2.14 -5.30
C ILE A 136 5.12 3.56 -5.27
N ALA A 137 4.56 4.40 -4.39
CA ALA A 137 5.08 5.72 -4.08
C ALA A 137 5.54 5.73 -2.62
N PHE A 138 6.70 6.28 -2.36
CA PHE A 138 7.28 6.27 -1.03
C PHE A 138 8.13 7.51 -0.78
N ARG A 139 8.37 7.78 0.49
CA ARG A 139 9.27 8.82 0.96
C ARG A 139 10.67 8.23 1.13
N GLN A 140 11.67 8.89 0.54
CA GLN A 140 13.07 8.54 0.72
C GLN A 140 13.83 9.68 1.40
N PHE A 141 14.73 9.35 2.33
CA PHE A 141 15.58 10.32 3.01
C PHE A 141 16.77 10.72 2.13
N HIS A 142 17.04 12.04 2.10
CA HIS A 142 18.18 12.67 1.46
C HIS A 142 18.84 13.61 2.49
N GLY A 143 19.66 13.05 3.36
CA GLY A 143 20.19 13.77 4.51
C GLY A 143 19.08 14.16 5.49
N ARG A 144 18.85 15.46 5.71
CA ARG A 144 17.78 15.97 6.58
C ARG A 144 16.44 16.15 5.85
N ASN A 145 16.46 16.10 4.53
CA ASN A 145 15.29 16.28 3.68
C ASN A 145 14.68 14.92 3.30
N THR A 146 13.45 14.96 2.83
CA THR A 146 12.81 13.80 2.25
C THR A 146 12.14 14.13 0.94
N GLU A 147 12.18 13.21 0.00
CA GLU A 147 11.58 13.38 -1.32
C GLU A 147 10.66 12.20 -1.64
N ILE A 148 9.68 12.45 -2.50
CA ILE A 148 8.80 11.41 -3.00
C ILE A 148 9.48 10.69 -4.16
N HIS A 149 9.47 9.38 -4.11
CA HIS A 149 9.93 8.47 -5.14
C HIS A 149 8.77 7.59 -5.63
N VAL A 150 8.89 7.13 -6.85
CA VAL A 150 7.99 6.15 -7.46
C VAL A 150 8.81 5.01 -8.01
N ALA A 151 8.41 3.77 -7.74
CA ALA A 151 9.04 2.57 -8.26
C ALA A 151 7.99 1.61 -8.83
N ASP A 152 8.44 0.61 -9.56
CA ASP A 152 7.62 -0.53 -9.92
C ASP A 152 7.26 -1.31 -8.64
N PHE A 153 6.24 -2.14 -8.70
CA PHE A 153 5.67 -2.86 -7.56
C PHE A 153 6.72 -3.61 -6.72
N ASP A 154 7.73 -4.17 -7.37
CA ASP A 154 8.81 -4.91 -6.73
C ASP A 154 10.01 -4.03 -6.27
N GLY A 155 9.82 -2.71 -6.30
CA GLY A 155 10.84 -1.73 -5.92
C GLY A 155 11.86 -1.41 -7.02
N PHE A 156 11.77 -2.06 -8.17
CA PHE A 156 12.67 -1.78 -9.30
C PHE A 156 12.37 -0.41 -9.93
N ASN A 157 13.35 0.12 -10.66
CA ASN A 157 13.19 1.38 -11.42
C ASN A 157 12.71 2.56 -10.57
N ALA A 158 13.20 2.66 -9.32
CA ALA A 158 12.86 3.75 -8.43
C ALA A 158 13.33 5.10 -8.98
N GLN A 159 12.41 6.02 -9.17
CA GLN A 159 12.67 7.36 -9.70
C GLN A 159 12.22 8.42 -8.70
N ARG A 160 13.04 9.46 -8.56
CA ARG A 160 12.73 10.61 -7.73
C ARG A 160 11.69 11.49 -8.44
N LEU A 161 10.55 11.72 -7.78
CA LEU A 161 9.47 12.56 -8.30
C LEU A 161 9.63 14.02 -7.86
N THR A 162 10.10 14.28 -6.64
CA THR A 162 10.28 15.63 -6.12
C THR A 162 11.74 15.97 -5.89
N SER A 163 12.10 17.24 -6.07
CA SER A 163 13.43 17.80 -5.81
C SER A 163 13.32 19.10 -5.04
N ASP A 164 12.51 19.07 -3.99
CA ASP A 164 12.14 20.26 -3.23
C ASP A 164 13.26 20.71 -2.26
N ASN A 165 14.25 19.85 -2.01
CA ASN A 165 15.28 20.05 -0.99
C ASN A 165 14.66 20.41 0.38
N SER A 166 13.53 19.80 0.67
CA SER A 166 12.71 20.02 1.85
C SER A 166 12.09 18.69 2.30
N ILE A 167 11.14 18.72 3.24
CA ILE A 167 10.39 17.55 3.63
C ILE A 167 9.18 17.41 2.70
N SER A 168 9.19 16.36 1.87
CA SER A 168 8.03 15.91 1.09
C SER A 168 7.61 14.53 1.59
N ALA A 169 6.31 14.33 1.90
CA ALA A 169 5.84 13.10 2.53
C ALA A 169 4.34 12.82 2.29
N GLY A 170 3.88 11.65 2.77
CA GLY A 170 2.49 11.21 2.69
C GLY A 170 1.97 11.11 1.25
N PRO A 171 2.66 10.38 0.36
CA PRO A 171 2.15 10.17 -0.99
C PRO A 171 0.90 9.30 -0.97
N ASP A 172 -0.09 9.67 -1.75
CA ASP A 172 -1.30 8.91 -2.02
C ASP A 172 -1.66 8.95 -3.50
N TRP A 173 -2.05 7.80 -4.05
CA TRP A 173 -2.38 7.67 -5.46
C TRP A 173 -3.83 8.08 -5.75
N ALA A 174 -4.02 8.88 -6.77
CA ALA A 174 -5.34 8.97 -7.38
C ALA A 174 -5.66 7.67 -8.14
N PRO A 175 -6.93 7.25 -8.21
CA PRO A 175 -7.34 6.01 -8.88
C PRO A 175 -6.98 5.91 -10.37
N ASN A 176 -6.67 7.04 -11.00
CA ASN A 176 -6.21 7.06 -12.40
C ASN A 176 -4.78 6.50 -12.61
N GLY A 177 -4.04 6.22 -11.52
CA GLY A 177 -2.69 5.70 -11.57
C GLY A 177 -1.60 6.64 -12.09
N ASP A 178 -1.96 7.89 -12.45
CA ASP A 178 -1.05 8.87 -13.04
C ASP A 178 -0.80 10.08 -12.14
N THR A 179 -1.60 10.26 -11.10
CA THR A 179 -1.52 11.44 -10.24
C THR A 179 -1.26 11.03 -8.79
N LEU A 180 -0.24 11.63 -8.20
CA LEU A 180 0.08 11.53 -6.78
C LEU A 180 -0.35 12.79 -6.06
N PHE A 181 -0.90 12.62 -4.86
CA PHE A 181 -1.11 13.67 -3.89
C PHE A 181 -0.09 13.48 -2.76
N TYR A 182 0.49 14.55 -2.27
CA TYR A 182 1.45 14.54 -1.16
C TYR A 182 1.53 15.92 -0.54
N TYR A 183 2.18 16.03 0.61
CA TYR A 183 2.48 17.35 1.18
C TYR A 183 3.99 17.64 1.14
N SER A 184 4.33 18.92 1.04
CA SER A 184 5.72 19.38 1.02
C SER A 184 5.89 20.69 1.78
N TYR A 185 7.00 20.81 2.51
CA TYR A 185 7.43 22.03 3.20
C TYR A 185 8.22 22.98 2.28
N LEU A 186 8.12 22.83 0.95
CA LEU A 186 8.80 23.65 -0.04
C LEU A 186 8.62 25.16 0.21
N LYS A 187 7.49 25.58 0.77
CA LYS A 187 7.14 26.99 1.04
C LYS A 187 7.08 27.30 2.55
N HIS A 188 7.93 26.66 3.37
CA HIS A 188 8.05 26.75 4.82
C HIS A 188 6.94 26.03 5.59
N ASN A 189 5.68 26.24 5.29
CA ASN A 189 4.57 25.47 5.82
C ASN A 189 4.25 24.29 4.91
N PRO A 190 3.73 23.18 5.46
CA PRO A 190 3.34 22.06 4.61
C PRO A 190 2.11 22.43 3.78
N ASP A 191 2.26 22.35 2.47
CA ASP A 191 1.18 22.51 1.49
C ASP A 191 0.89 21.16 0.83
N ILE A 192 -0.36 20.92 0.43
CA ILE A 192 -0.74 19.73 -0.33
C ILE A 192 -0.66 20.04 -1.83
N TYR A 193 -0.03 19.12 -2.53
CA TYR A 193 0.15 19.15 -3.98
C TYR A 193 -0.48 17.93 -4.64
N SER A 194 -0.97 18.10 -5.87
CA SER A 194 -1.19 17.02 -6.83
C SER A 194 -0.10 17.10 -7.90
N HIS A 195 0.43 15.94 -8.31
CA HIS A 195 1.52 15.84 -9.26
C HIS A 195 1.23 14.72 -10.27
N ASN A 196 1.01 15.07 -11.52
CA ASN A 196 0.86 14.08 -12.58
C ASN A 196 2.24 13.55 -12.97
N ILE A 197 2.50 12.27 -12.72
CA ILE A 197 3.82 11.66 -12.91
C ILE A 197 4.20 11.50 -14.38
N ARG A 198 3.22 11.51 -15.30
CA ARG A 198 3.43 11.34 -16.73
C ARG A 198 3.79 12.66 -17.41
N THR A 199 3.12 13.75 -17.02
CA THR A 199 3.34 15.07 -17.62
C THR A 199 4.28 15.96 -16.81
N GLY A 200 4.61 15.59 -15.55
CA GLY A 200 5.34 16.40 -14.61
C GLY A 200 4.56 17.61 -14.05
N GLN A 201 3.28 17.74 -14.39
CA GLN A 201 2.47 18.87 -13.95
C GLN A 201 2.16 18.77 -12.45
N ARG A 202 2.63 19.78 -11.69
CA ARG A 202 2.38 19.92 -10.27
C ARG A 202 1.43 21.09 -10.00
N ARG A 203 0.43 20.89 -9.12
CA ARG A 203 -0.54 21.92 -8.73
C ARG A 203 -0.68 21.94 -7.21
N THR A 204 -0.89 23.13 -6.64
CA THR A 204 -1.26 23.26 -5.22
C THR A 204 -2.73 22.93 -5.05
N VAL A 205 -3.05 22.06 -4.11
CA VAL A 205 -4.42 21.64 -3.75
C VAL A 205 -4.89 22.36 -2.50
N ALA A 206 -4.05 22.44 -1.45
CA ALA A 206 -4.35 23.16 -0.23
C ALA A 206 -3.11 23.92 0.25
N ARG A 207 -3.32 25.22 0.56
CA ARG A 207 -2.32 26.12 1.11
C ARG A 207 -3.02 27.09 2.06
N PHE A 208 -3.24 26.66 3.29
CA PHE A 208 -3.80 27.50 4.34
C PHE A 208 -2.75 27.74 5.42
N SER A 209 -2.96 28.73 6.26
CA SER A 209 -2.14 28.93 7.45
C SER A 209 -2.17 27.68 8.34
N GLY A 210 -1.02 27.27 8.86
CA GLY A 210 -0.86 26.07 9.65
C GLY A 210 -0.58 24.81 8.82
N SER A 211 -1.01 23.67 9.30
CA SER A 211 -0.75 22.37 8.67
C SER A 211 -1.74 22.06 7.55
N ASN A 212 -1.23 21.65 6.41
CA ASN A 212 -1.98 21.07 5.28
C ASN A 212 -1.26 19.76 4.92
N ILE A 213 -1.69 18.64 5.50
CA ILE A 213 -0.97 17.36 5.43
C ILE A 213 -1.90 16.17 5.20
N SER A 214 -1.29 14.99 4.98
CA SER A 214 -1.95 13.69 4.90
C SER A 214 -3.12 13.68 3.91
N PRO A 215 -2.90 14.01 2.63
CA PRO A 215 -3.94 13.87 1.62
C PRO A 215 -4.30 12.39 1.43
N ALA A 216 -5.58 12.09 1.20
CA ALA A 216 -6.11 10.79 0.82
C ALA A 216 -7.18 10.97 -0.26
N VAL A 217 -6.99 10.38 -1.44
CA VAL A 217 -7.89 10.55 -2.59
C VAL A 217 -9.05 9.57 -2.49
N SER A 218 -10.26 10.03 -2.79
CA SER A 218 -11.44 9.16 -2.80
C SER A 218 -11.38 8.12 -3.92
N PRO A 219 -11.99 6.93 -3.76
CA PRO A 219 -11.97 5.87 -4.77
C PRO A 219 -12.53 6.28 -6.13
N ASP A 220 -13.41 7.28 -6.17
CA ASP A 220 -13.97 7.85 -7.40
C ASP A 220 -13.05 8.91 -8.04
N GLY A 221 -11.92 9.25 -7.40
CA GLY A 221 -10.96 10.24 -7.88
C GLY A 221 -11.46 11.70 -7.89
N LYS A 222 -12.60 12.00 -7.25
CA LYS A 222 -13.21 13.33 -7.32
C LYS A 222 -12.94 14.19 -6.10
N ARG A 223 -12.68 13.58 -4.95
CA ARG A 223 -12.47 14.25 -3.66
C ARG A 223 -11.14 13.86 -3.05
N VAL A 224 -10.64 14.71 -2.17
CA VAL A 224 -9.47 14.44 -1.35
C VAL A 224 -9.80 14.76 0.11
N ALA A 225 -9.60 13.80 1.00
CA ALA A 225 -9.60 14.01 2.44
C ALA A 225 -8.19 14.47 2.85
N MET A 226 -8.10 15.32 3.86
CA MET A 226 -6.83 15.87 4.31
C MET A 226 -6.94 16.37 5.74
N VAL A 227 -5.80 16.64 6.36
CA VAL A 227 -5.70 17.28 7.66
C VAL A 227 -5.36 18.75 7.47
N LEU A 228 -6.23 19.65 7.94
CA LEU A 228 -5.97 21.08 7.95
C LEU A 228 -6.13 21.63 9.37
N SER A 229 -5.18 22.50 9.81
CA SER A 229 -5.25 23.16 11.13
C SER A 229 -5.77 24.59 11.06
N LYS A 230 -6.25 25.04 9.92
CA LYS A 230 -6.71 26.45 9.70
C LYS A 230 -7.87 26.89 10.61
N ALA A 231 -8.54 25.95 11.27
CA ALA A 231 -9.63 26.23 12.21
C ALA A 231 -9.20 26.12 13.68
N GLY A 232 -7.88 26.07 13.96
CA GLY A 232 -7.29 26.03 15.30
C GLY A 232 -6.67 24.69 15.65
N SER A 233 -7.39 23.58 15.49
CA SER A 233 -6.86 22.20 15.65
C SER A 233 -6.68 21.50 14.31
N PRO A 234 -5.80 20.49 14.22
CA PRO A 234 -5.75 19.60 13.08
C PRO A 234 -7.05 18.78 12.99
N ASP A 235 -7.82 19.01 11.93
CA ASP A 235 -9.11 18.37 11.68
C ASP A 235 -9.14 17.68 10.33
N ILE A 236 -10.06 16.73 10.16
CA ILE A 236 -10.33 16.12 8.87
C ILE A 236 -11.21 17.04 8.03
N TRP A 237 -10.71 17.34 6.84
CA TRP A 237 -11.39 18.13 5.83
C TRP A 237 -11.52 17.34 4.54
N VAL A 238 -12.53 17.65 3.75
CA VAL A 238 -12.71 17.11 2.38
C VAL A 238 -12.87 18.27 1.42
N ALA A 239 -12.25 18.13 0.26
CA ALA A 239 -12.39 19.08 -0.85
C ALA A 239 -12.46 18.33 -2.19
N SER A 240 -12.76 19.03 -3.28
CA SER A 240 -12.49 18.53 -4.63
C SER A 240 -10.98 18.33 -4.82
N VAL A 241 -10.58 17.35 -5.63
CA VAL A 241 -9.17 17.13 -6.04
C VAL A 241 -8.53 18.36 -6.69
N ASN A 242 -9.35 19.30 -7.17
CA ASN A 242 -8.89 20.57 -7.74
C ASN A 242 -8.62 21.67 -6.68
N GLY A 243 -8.78 21.37 -5.39
CA GLY A 243 -8.56 22.34 -4.31
C GLY A 243 -9.68 23.37 -4.15
N THR A 244 -10.93 22.95 -4.34
CA THR A 244 -12.13 23.78 -4.16
C THR A 244 -13.15 23.08 -3.27
N GLY A 245 -14.10 23.84 -2.69
CA GLY A 245 -15.20 23.26 -1.92
C GLY A 245 -14.76 22.64 -0.59
N PHE A 246 -13.83 23.25 0.11
CA PHE A 246 -13.32 22.75 1.41
C PHE A 246 -14.43 22.68 2.46
N ARG A 247 -14.65 21.51 3.01
CA ARG A 247 -15.62 21.26 4.08
C ARG A 247 -14.94 20.55 5.25
N ARG A 248 -15.07 21.11 6.45
CA ARG A 248 -14.61 20.52 7.70
C ARG A 248 -15.55 19.38 8.09
N LEU A 249 -15.01 18.19 8.37
CA LEU A 249 -15.79 17.02 8.82
C LEU A 249 -15.75 16.85 10.32
N THR A 250 -14.61 17.07 10.95
CA THR A 250 -14.43 16.96 12.40
C THR A 250 -14.29 18.32 13.04
N THR A 251 -14.84 18.47 14.25
CA THR A 251 -14.85 19.72 15.02
C THR A 251 -14.52 19.48 16.47
N THR A 252 -13.76 18.41 16.78
CA THR A 252 -13.37 18.08 18.14
C THR A 252 -12.29 19.05 18.65
N LYS A 253 -12.03 19.05 19.94
CA LYS A 253 -10.87 19.77 20.51
C LYS A 253 -9.57 18.97 20.41
N ALA A 254 -9.66 17.72 19.97
CA ALA A 254 -8.52 16.84 19.80
C ALA A 254 -7.90 17.03 18.41
N ALA A 255 -6.67 16.55 18.24
CA ALA A 255 -6.05 16.48 16.92
C ALA A 255 -6.48 15.21 16.20
N GLU A 256 -6.88 15.34 14.95
CA GLU A 256 -7.13 14.26 14.03
C GLU A 256 -6.00 14.14 13.01
N SER A 257 -5.75 12.92 12.51
CA SER A 257 -4.69 12.63 11.54
C SER A 257 -5.00 11.44 10.66
N SER A 258 -4.20 11.24 9.62
CA SER A 258 -4.13 10.05 8.77
C SER A 258 -5.49 9.58 8.25
N PRO A 259 -6.24 10.41 7.51
CA PRO A 259 -7.49 9.97 6.89
C PRO A 259 -7.23 8.93 5.80
N CYS A 260 -8.10 7.91 5.69
CA CYS A 260 -8.19 7.00 4.55
C CYS A 260 -9.67 6.74 4.22
N TRP A 261 -9.94 6.48 2.94
CA TRP A 261 -11.30 6.26 2.45
C TRP A 261 -11.71 4.79 2.52
N SER A 262 -12.98 4.53 2.84
CA SER A 262 -13.55 3.22 2.54
C SER A 262 -13.62 3.01 1.02
N PRO A 263 -13.48 1.75 0.51
CA PRO A 263 -13.46 1.47 -0.93
C PRO A 263 -14.74 1.90 -1.66
N ASP A 264 -15.86 1.96 -0.95
CA ASP A 264 -17.14 2.44 -1.48
C ASP A 264 -17.30 3.98 -1.44
N GLY A 265 -16.30 4.70 -0.91
CA GLY A 265 -16.28 6.15 -0.80
C GLY A 265 -17.28 6.76 0.17
N ARG A 266 -17.97 5.94 1.00
CA ARG A 266 -19.02 6.41 1.93
C ARG A 266 -18.46 6.87 3.26
N PHE A 267 -17.32 6.35 3.70
CA PHE A 267 -16.71 6.65 4.98
C PHE A 267 -15.25 7.08 4.83
N ILE A 268 -14.79 7.82 5.84
CA ILE A 268 -13.39 8.13 6.06
C ILE A 268 -13.02 7.58 7.42
N CYS A 269 -12.02 6.69 7.48
CA CYS A 269 -11.35 6.28 8.70
C CYS A 269 -10.21 7.24 8.97
N PHE A 270 -9.95 7.54 10.24
CA PHE A 270 -8.91 8.47 10.67
C PHE A 270 -8.52 8.20 12.12
N VAL A 271 -7.44 8.79 12.56
CA VAL A 271 -6.99 8.74 13.95
C VAL A 271 -7.46 9.98 14.69
N SER A 272 -8.00 9.81 15.90
CA SER A 272 -8.33 10.91 16.80
C SER A 272 -7.88 10.61 18.23
N ARG A 273 -7.51 11.66 18.97
CA ARG A 273 -7.20 11.63 20.41
C ARG A 273 -8.38 12.06 21.28
N ALA A 274 -9.60 12.14 20.76
CA ALA A 274 -10.80 12.57 21.50
C ALA A 274 -11.07 11.73 22.76
N GLY A 275 -10.60 10.48 22.82
CA GLY A 275 -10.66 9.61 23.99
C GLY A 275 -9.40 9.60 24.86
N GLY A 276 -8.49 10.58 24.73
CA GLY A 276 -7.22 10.68 25.47
C GLY A 276 -6.04 9.93 24.87
N ARG A 277 -6.29 8.86 24.09
CA ARG A 277 -5.27 8.09 23.36
C ARG A 277 -5.61 8.05 21.88
N SER A 278 -4.59 7.87 21.03
CA SER A 278 -4.78 7.70 19.59
C SER A 278 -5.60 6.45 19.32
N ALA A 279 -6.74 6.61 18.67
CA ALA A 279 -7.66 5.53 18.34
C ALA A 279 -8.27 5.75 16.96
N LEU A 280 -8.73 4.67 16.33
CA LEU A 280 -9.40 4.72 15.06
C LEU A 280 -10.85 5.20 15.21
N TYR A 281 -11.22 6.10 14.31
CA TYR A 281 -12.59 6.58 14.18
C TYR A 281 -13.00 6.54 12.73
N LYS A 282 -14.29 6.43 12.46
CA LYS A 282 -14.87 6.62 11.13
C LYS A 282 -15.97 7.66 11.15
N ILE A 283 -16.09 8.39 10.04
CA ILE A 283 -17.11 9.41 9.83
C ILE A 283 -17.70 9.25 8.43
N PRO A 284 -19.01 9.47 8.22
CA PRO A 284 -19.56 9.52 6.86
C PRO A 284 -18.85 10.60 6.03
N ALA A 285 -18.47 10.27 4.80
CA ALA A 285 -17.73 11.18 3.92
C ALA A 285 -18.51 12.46 3.59
N ASN A 286 -19.83 12.45 3.76
CA ASN A 286 -20.72 13.62 3.62
C ASN A 286 -20.99 14.35 4.95
N GLY A 287 -20.21 14.06 6.01
CA GLY A 287 -20.41 14.64 7.34
C GLY A 287 -21.44 13.86 8.17
N GLY A 288 -21.48 14.15 9.46
CA GLY A 288 -22.33 13.47 10.43
C GLY A 288 -21.54 13.11 11.69
N ALA A 289 -22.10 12.23 12.53
CA ALA A 289 -21.44 11.79 13.74
C ALA A 289 -20.27 10.84 13.42
N MET A 290 -19.14 11.08 14.08
CA MET A 290 -18.03 10.13 14.06
C MET A 290 -18.26 9.01 15.06
N SER A 291 -17.81 7.80 14.73
CA SER A 291 -17.87 6.64 15.62
C SER A 291 -16.49 6.02 15.80
N ARG A 292 -16.18 5.60 17.02
CA ARG A 292 -14.93 4.91 17.32
C ARG A 292 -14.98 3.49 16.75
N ILE A 293 -13.88 3.06 16.13
CA ILE A 293 -13.66 1.66 15.75
C ILE A 293 -12.94 0.99 16.92
N SER A 294 -13.58 -0.02 17.51
CA SER A 294 -12.99 -0.75 18.63
C SER A 294 -11.78 -1.55 18.16
N THR A 295 -10.67 -1.42 18.85
CA THR A 295 -9.45 -2.20 18.66
C THR A 295 -9.12 -2.87 19.99
N VAL A 296 -9.75 -4.03 20.26
CA VAL A 296 -9.56 -4.77 21.51
C VAL A 296 -8.09 -5.17 21.64
N HIS A 297 -7.52 -4.94 22.83
CA HIS A 297 -6.11 -5.22 23.18
C HIS A 297 -5.05 -4.36 22.48
N VAL A 298 -5.42 -3.40 21.64
CA VAL A 298 -4.47 -2.49 20.98
C VAL A 298 -4.76 -1.04 21.39
N SER A 299 -3.72 -0.34 21.82
CA SER A 299 -3.73 1.10 22.11
C SER A 299 -2.80 1.84 21.14
N ASN A 300 -3.07 3.14 20.96
CA ASN A 300 -2.25 4.01 20.11
C ASN A 300 -2.20 3.57 18.62
N ALA A 301 -3.38 3.32 18.05
CA ALA A 301 -3.52 3.08 16.64
C ALA A 301 -3.19 4.35 15.83
N THR A 302 -2.41 4.19 14.74
CA THR A 302 -2.01 5.26 13.81
C THR A 302 -2.03 4.73 12.37
N GLU A 303 -2.03 5.65 11.39
CA GLU A 303 -1.88 5.34 9.96
C GLU A 303 -2.81 4.23 9.46
N PRO A 304 -4.14 4.38 9.63
CA PRO A 304 -5.07 3.37 9.13
C PRO A 304 -5.10 3.35 7.61
N ASP A 305 -5.30 2.15 7.07
CA ASP A 305 -5.64 1.95 5.66
C ASP A 305 -6.73 0.88 5.53
N TRP A 306 -7.66 1.10 4.61
CA TRP A 306 -8.82 0.23 4.44
C TRP A 306 -8.54 -0.86 3.43
N SER A 307 -8.91 -2.11 3.74
CA SER A 307 -8.77 -3.20 2.77
C SER A 307 -9.61 -2.94 1.50
N PRO A 308 -9.16 -3.37 0.32
CA PRO A 308 -9.89 -3.16 -0.94
C PRO A 308 -11.31 -3.74 -0.97
N ASP A 309 -11.57 -4.79 -0.19
CA ASP A 309 -12.88 -5.41 -0.07
C ASP A 309 -13.79 -4.73 1.00
N GLY A 310 -13.26 -3.74 1.70
CA GLY A 310 -13.97 -2.97 2.72
C GLY A 310 -14.21 -3.69 4.05
N LYS A 311 -13.68 -4.91 4.23
CA LYS A 311 -13.98 -5.73 5.41
C LYS A 311 -13.05 -5.45 6.59
N ALA A 312 -11.84 -4.97 6.33
CA ALA A 312 -10.81 -4.79 7.34
C ALA A 312 -10.13 -3.42 7.23
N ILE A 313 -9.46 -3.03 8.30
CA ILE A 313 -8.59 -1.85 8.38
C ILE A 313 -7.25 -2.32 8.94
N ALA A 314 -6.19 -2.10 8.17
CA ALA A 314 -4.82 -2.22 8.64
C ALA A 314 -4.42 -0.91 9.34
N PHE A 315 -3.59 -0.99 10.36
CA PHE A 315 -3.09 0.19 11.07
C PHE A 315 -1.78 -0.11 11.78
N THR A 316 -1.01 0.93 12.04
CA THR A 316 0.23 0.83 12.81
C THR A 316 -0.07 1.02 14.29
N THR A 317 0.56 0.22 15.15
CA THR A 317 0.57 0.41 16.61
C THR A 317 2.00 0.32 17.15
N GLN A 318 2.21 0.86 18.34
CA GLN A 318 3.49 0.75 19.04
C GLN A 318 3.34 -0.09 20.29
N ARG A 319 4.12 -1.16 20.39
CA ARG A 319 4.16 -2.07 21.54
C ARG A 319 5.62 -2.30 21.97
N GLY A 320 5.95 -2.01 23.21
CA GLY A 320 7.30 -2.25 23.74
C GLY A 320 8.44 -1.54 22.98
N GLY A 321 8.15 -0.37 22.38
CA GLY A 321 9.13 0.40 21.59
C GLY A 321 9.27 -0.04 20.13
N ARG A 322 8.54 -1.08 19.71
CA ARG A 322 8.49 -1.55 18.32
C ARG A 322 7.19 -1.10 17.66
N PHE A 323 7.23 -0.98 16.34
CA PHE A 323 6.03 -0.75 15.54
C PHE A 323 5.56 -2.07 14.95
N ASP A 324 4.27 -2.36 15.14
CA ASP A 324 3.60 -3.54 14.59
C ASP A 324 2.48 -3.08 13.66
N ILE A 325 2.15 -3.88 12.66
CA ILE A 325 0.97 -3.70 11.83
C ILE A 325 -0.11 -4.64 12.35
N CYS A 326 -1.25 -4.08 12.67
CA CYS A 326 -2.44 -4.82 13.11
C CYS A 326 -3.56 -4.69 12.07
N ILE A 327 -4.45 -5.67 12.07
CA ILE A 327 -5.64 -5.67 11.21
C ILE A 327 -6.87 -5.85 12.12
N VAL A 328 -7.89 -5.02 11.91
CA VAL A 328 -9.17 -5.10 12.61
C VAL A 328 -10.32 -5.15 11.61
N PRO A 329 -11.43 -5.88 11.91
CA PRO A 329 -12.64 -5.76 11.11
C PRO A 329 -13.09 -4.31 10.99
N SER A 330 -13.59 -3.88 9.84
CA SER A 330 -14.05 -2.49 9.62
C SER A 330 -15.25 -2.10 10.49
N SER A 331 -15.93 -3.09 11.10
CA SER A 331 -16.93 -2.91 12.15
C SER A 331 -16.34 -2.69 13.54
N GLY A 332 -15.05 -2.93 13.71
CA GLY A 332 -14.38 -3.01 15.00
C GLY A 332 -14.38 -4.42 15.58
N GLY A 333 -13.53 -4.67 16.59
CA GLY A 333 -13.39 -5.96 17.26
C GLY A 333 -11.98 -6.21 17.78
N SER A 334 -11.58 -7.48 17.81
CA SER A 334 -10.20 -7.86 18.12
C SER A 334 -9.28 -7.55 16.94
N ALA A 335 -8.14 -6.98 17.22
CA ALA A 335 -7.06 -6.70 16.28
C ALA A 335 -5.88 -7.62 16.55
#